data_4a13b487dc581434f4bd641b44466e14
#
_entry.id   4a13b487dc581434f4bd641b44466e14
#
_cell.length_a   1.000
_cell.length_b   1.000
_cell.length_c   1.000
_cell.angle_alpha   90.00
_cell.angle_beta   90.00
_cell.angle_gamma   90.00
#
_symmetry.space_group_name_H-M   'P 1'
#
loop_
_entity.id
_entity.type
_entity.pdbx_description
1 polymer ?
#
loop_
_entity_poly.entity_id
_entity_poly.type
_entity_poly.pdbx_seq_one_letter_code
_entity_poly.pdbx_strand_id
1 'polypeptide(L)'
;MAVTSVGAAVAHKLNQPLGAILSNSDAAELLLESAGPQLDDIRQILADIRRDDLRASEVIKHLRALLRKREVELLPLDLNEVVADALRLVDGESRRRGIEVETELSAVLPAVSGDKTQLQQVLLNLVLNGMEAMAESPAAKRRLTVRTSGDRNEEAEVAVTDTGPGISRDRLPRLFDAFFTTKEYGMGLGLSIARSIIESHGGRIWAEKNTDGGAAFRFTLPNAARLERRNSENATVG
;
A
#
# COMPACT_ATOMS: atom_id res chain seq x y z
N MET A 1 18.65 12.45 -12.85
CA MET A 1 17.36 12.82 -13.50
C MET A 1 16.11 12.28 -12.77
N ALA A 2 16.13 11.15 -12.07
CA ALA A 2 14.95 10.60 -11.39
C ALA A 2 14.41 11.46 -10.20
N VAL A 3 15.29 12.08 -9.43
CA VAL A 3 14.92 12.86 -8.23
C VAL A 3 14.13 14.14 -8.57
N THR A 4 14.45 14.78 -9.67
CA THR A 4 13.77 16.03 -10.12
C THR A 4 12.32 15.74 -10.56
N SER A 5 12.07 14.61 -11.18
CA SER A 5 10.73 14.18 -11.63
C SER A 5 9.81 13.82 -10.45
N VAL A 6 10.33 13.18 -9.40
CA VAL A 6 9.58 12.85 -8.18
C VAL A 6 9.18 14.10 -7.41
N GLY A 7 10.10 15.07 -7.27
CA GLY A 7 9.81 16.35 -6.60
C GLY A 7 8.68 17.13 -7.27
N ALA A 8 8.70 17.23 -8.59
CA ALA A 8 7.65 17.91 -9.35
C ALA A 8 6.28 17.21 -9.23
N ALA A 9 6.27 15.88 -9.27
CA ALA A 9 5.04 15.09 -9.09
C ALA A 9 4.45 15.23 -7.67
N VAL A 10 5.30 15.23 -6.65
CA VAL A 10 4.89 15.48 -5.25
C VAL A 10 4.30 16.86 -5.08
N ALA A 11 5.00 17.90 -5.58
CA ALA A 11 4.52 19.27 -5.50
C ALA A 11 3.15 19.43 -6.20
N HIS A 12 2.98 18.85 -7.38
CA HIS A 12 1.70 18.86 -8.09
C HIS A 12 0.58 18.19 -7.28
N LYS A 13 0.84 17.00 -6.70
CA LYS A 13 -0.12 16.23 -5.90
C LYS A 13 -0.48 16.90 -4.56
N LEU A 14 0.43 17.71 -3.99
CA LEU A 14 0.13 18.54 -2.81
C LEU A 14 -0.64 19.80 -3.17
N ASN A 15 -0.27 20.47 -4.26
CA ASN A 15 -0.93 21.70 -4.68
C ASN A 15 -2.39 21.48 -5.10
N GLN A 16 -2.77 20.29 -5.58
CA GLN A 16 -4.15 19.98 -5.95
C GLN A 16 -5.12 20.08 -4.75
N PRO A 17 -4.97 19.29 -3.65
CA PRO A 17 -5.86 19.39 -2.50
C PRO A 17 -5.76 20.76 -1.80
N LEU A 18 -4.57 21.36 -1.71
CA LEU A 18 -4.41 22.69 -1.11
C LEU A 18 -5.13 23.77 -1.92
N GLY A 19 -5.09 23.72 -3.24
CA GLY A 19 -5.82 24.61 -4.12
C GLY A 19 -7.34 24.43 -4.00
N ALA A 20 -7.81 23.18 -3.89
CA ALA A 20 -9.23 22.89 -3.64
C ALA A 20 -9.70 23.40 -2.27
N ILE A 21 -8.89 23.22 -1.21
CA ILE A 21 -9.18 23.76 0.12
C ILE A 21 -9.32 25.29 0.06
N LEU A 22 -8.39 25.99 -0.58
CA LEU A 22 -8.42 27.44 -0.71
C LEU A 22 -9.68 27.89 -1.46
N SER A 23 -9.95 27.32 -2.65
CA SER A 23 -11.14 27.65 -3.45
C SER A 23 -12.45 27.40 -2.69
N ASN A 24 -12.53 26.30 -1.95
CA ASN A 24 -13.70 25.98 -1.11
C ASN A 24 -13.84 26.94 0.06
N SER A 25 -12.72 27.41 0.65
CA SER A 25 -12.74 28.42 1.71
C SER A 25 -13.27 29.76 1.18
N ASP A 26 -12.77 30.22 0.03
CA ASP A 26 -13.25 31.43 -0.63
C ASP A 26 -14.76 31.36 -0.95
N ALA A 27 -15.23 30.20 -1.42
CA ALA A 27 -16.63 29.97 -1.70
C ALA A 27 -17.51 30.00 -0.43
N ALA A 28 -17.00 29.44 0.69
CA ALA A 28 -17.70 29.49 1.97
C ALA A 28 -17.81 30.94 2.51
N GLU A 29 -16.75 31.75 2.37
CA GLU A 29 -16.77 33.16 2.76
C GLU A 29 -17.81 33.94 1.95
N LEU A 30 -17.85 33.79 0.63
CA LEU A 30 -18.86 34.43 -0.23
C LEU A 30 -20.29 34.06 0.14
N LEU A 31 -20.55 32.77 0.49
CA LEU A 31 -21.86 32.33 0.93
C LEU A 31 -22.25 32.92 2.29
N LEU A 32 -21.29 33.12 3.20
CA LEU A 32 -21.54 33.74 4.50
C LEU A 32 -21.86 35.24 4.38
N GLU A 33 -21.32 35.95 3.39
CA GLU A 33 -21.58 37.35 3.11
C GLU A 33 -22.92 37.58 2.40
N SER A 34 -23.57 36.51 1.89
CA SER A 34 -24.85 36.61 1.21
C SER A 34 -26.02 36.90 2.17
N ALA A 35 -27.06 37.56 1.70
CA ALA A 35 -28.24 37.96 2.50
C ALA A 35 -29.11 36.80 3.02
N GLY A 36 -28.72 35.55 2.75
CA GLY A 36 -29.36 34.33 3.22
C GLY A 36 -28.42 33.16 3.13
N PRO A 37 -27.50 32.97 4.10
CA PRO A 37 -26.50 31.91 4.03
C PRO A 37 -27.17 30.54 3.96
N GLN A 38 -26.85 29.78 2.91
CA GLN A 38 -27.32 28.41 2.73
C GLN A 38 -26.44 27.49 3.57
N LEU A 39 -26.88 27.21 4.80
CA LEU A 39 -26.11 26.42 5.77
C LEU A 39 -25.76 25.01 5.28
N ASP A 40 -26.57 24.42 4.44
CA ASP A 40 -26.31 23.10 3.89
C ASP A 40 -25.20 23.13 2.84
N ASP A 41 -25.12 24.18 2.02
CA ASP A 41 -24.01 24.37 1.09
C ASP A 41 -22.70 24.62 1.83
N ILE A 42 -22.73 25.40 2.90
CA ILE A 42 -21.55 25.61 3.76
C ILE A 42 -21.10 24.32 4.42
N ARG A 43 -22.05 23.48 4.90
CA ARG A 43 -21.71 22.16 5.46
C ARG A 43 -21.05 21.25 4.42
N GLN A 44 -21.55 21.27 3.19
CA GLN A 44 -20.97 20.50 2.09
C GLN A 44 -19.54 20.97 1.77
N ILE A 45 -19.32 22.28 1.68
CA ILE A 45 -18.00 22.88 1.46
C ILE A 45 -17.03 22.48 2.57
N LEU A 46 -17.43 22.54 3.84
CA LEU A 46 -16.61 22.10 4.96
C LEU A 46 -16.28 20.60 4.91
N ALA A 47 -17.20 19.77 4.44
CA ALA A 47 -16.97 18.34 4.23
C ALA A 47 -15.93 18.11 3.13
N ASP A 48 -15.98 18.90 2.06
CA ASP A 48 -15.03 18.85 0.95
C ASP A 48 -13.62 19.32 1.39
N ILE A 49 -13.53 20.43 2.13
CA ILE A 49 -12.26 20.91 2.74
C ILE A 49 -11.64 19.82 3.61
N ARG A 50 -12.43 19.20 4.50
CA ARG A 50 -11.94 18.13 5.38
C ARG A 50 -11.42 16.92 4.59
N ARG A 51 -12.09 16.55 3.49
CA ARG A 51 -11.67 15.47 2.62
C ARG A 51 -10.32 15.78 1.94
N ASP A 52 -10.13 17.02 1.47
CA ASP A 52 -8.90 17.44 0.80
C ASP A 52 -7.74 17.63 1.79
N ASP A 53 -8.00 18.06 3.03
CA ASP A 53 -7.00 18.08 4.11
C ASP A 53 -6.48 16.67 4.44
N LEU A 54 -7.38 15.68 4.55
CA LEU A 54 -7.00 14.29 4.74
C LEU A 54 -6.13 13.77 3.58
N ARG A 55 -6.43 14.16 2.34
CA ARG A 55 -5.62 13.82 1.16
C ARG A 55 -4.23 14.42 1.23
N ALA A 56 -4.11 15.71 1.55
CA ALA A 56 -2.82 16.38 1.71
C ALA A 56 -1.98 15.72 2.81
N SER A 57 -2.60 15.40 3.94
CA SER A 57 -1.97 14.70 5.07
C SER A 57 -1.43 13.33 4.67
N GLU A 58 -2.16 12.58 3.86
CA GLU A 58 -1.70 11.30 3.33
C GLU A 58 -0.51 11.44 2.39
N VAL A 59 -0.50 12.45 1.50
CA VAL A 59 0.66 12.73 0.64
C VAL A 59 1.92 12.99 1.49
N ILE A 60 1.80 13.80 2.53
CA ILE A 60 2.91 14.12 3.45
C ILE A 60 3.39 12.86 4.18
N LYS A 61 2.46 12.04 4.68
CA LYS A 61 2.80 10.77 5.37
C LYS A 61 3.59 9.83 4.46
N HIS A 62 3.16 9.68 3.23
CA HIS A 62 3.83 8.82 2.25
C HIS A 62 5.18 9.39 1.81
N LEU A 63 5.29 10.72 1.65
CA LEU A 63 6.56 11.37 1.35
C LEU A 63 7.57 11.15 2.48
N ARG A 64 7.14 11.29 3.73
CA ARG A 64 7.99 10.99 4.89
C ARG A 64 8.44 9.52 4.91
N ALA A 65 7.59 8.58 4.52
CA ALA A 65 7.95 7.17 4.42
C ALA A 65 9.01 6.91 3.34
N LEU A 66 8.91 7.57 2.18
CA LEU A 66 9.91 7.49 1.09
C LEU A 66 11.25 8.15 1.45
N LEU A 67 11.23 9.25 2.23
CA LEU A 67 12.43 10.01 2.61
C LEU A 67 13.11 9.49 3.88
N ARG A 68 12.43 8.65 4.65
CA ARG A 68 13.00 8.05 5.86
C ARG A 68 14.03 7.00 5.49
N LYS A 69 15.28 7.45 5.38
CA LYS A 69 16.46 6.59 5.43
C LYS A 69 16.65 6.13 6.88
N ARG A 70 15.80 5.22 7.36
CA ARG A 70 16.05 4.56 8.63
C ARG A 70 17.07 3.46 8.36
N GLU A 71 18.10 3.38 9.19
CA GLU A 71 18.85 2.14 9.30
C GLU A 71 17.83 1.09 9.72
N VAL A 72 17.54 0.18 8.81
CA VAL A 72 16.56 -0.88 9.02
C VAL A 72 17.22 -1.88 9.94
N GLU A 73 16.79 -1.94 11.18
CA GLU A 73 17.23 -2.99 12.09
C GLU A 73 16.55 -4.30 11.65
N LEU A 74 17.30 -5.07 10.88
CA LEU A 74 16.82 -6.36 10.38
C LEU A 74 16.96 -7.40 11.51
N LEU A 75 15.83 -7.75 12.11
CA LEU A 75 15.76 -8.79 13.13
C LEU A 75 15.16 -10.07 12.54
N PRO A 76 15.58 -11.25 13.02
CA PRO A 76 14.89 -12.50 12.67
C PRO A 76 13.42 -12.43 13.09
N LEU A 77 12.51 -12.76 12.17
CA LEU A 77 11.08 -12.74 12.43
C LEU A 77 10.35 -13.90 11.74
N ASP A 78 9.21 -14.27 12.30
CA ASP A 78 8.24 -15.17 11.68
C ASP A 78 7.28 -14.37 10.80
N LEU A 79 7.29 -14.68 9.50
CA LEU A 79 6.45 -13.98 8.53
C LEU A 79 4.95 -14.29 8.73
N ASN A 80 4.60 -15.45 9.27
CA ASN A 80 3.22 -15.78 9.62
C ASN A 80 2.68 -14.89 10.74
N GLU A 81 3.51 -14.54 11.73
CA GLU A 81 3.12 -13.58 12.77
C GLU A 81 2.88 -12.19 12.18
N VAL A 82 3.74 -11.75 11.26
CA VAL A 82 3.58 -10.45 10.58
C VAL A 82 2.27 -10.41 9.79
N VAL A 83 1.93 -11.49 9.08
CA VAL A 83 0.66 -11.63 8.34
C VAL A 83 -0.52 -11.58 9.31
N ALA A 84 -0.49 -12.36 10.40
CA ALA A 84 -1.57 -12.40 11.38
C ALA A 84 -1.81 -11.01 12.01
N ASP A 85 -0.73 -10.29 12.35
CA ASP A 85 -0.81 -8.94 12.92
C ASP A 85 -1.43 -7.94 11.94
N ALA A 86 -1.00 -7.98 10.67
CA ALA A 86 -1.55 -7.10 9.63
C ALA A 86 -3.04 -7.36 9.38
N LEU A 87 -3.46 -8.64 9.33
CA LEU A 87 -4.85 -9.00 9.11
C LEU A 87 -5.76 -8.59 10.29
N ARG A 88 -5.28 -8.64 11.53
CA ARG A 88 -6.01 -8.12 12.68
C ARG A 88 -6.34 -6.63 12.57
N LEU A 89 -5.44 -5.83 12.00
CA LEU A 89 -5.65 -4.40 11.81
C LEU A 89 -6.77 -4.08 10.81
N VAL A 90 -7.02 -4.96 9.86
CA VAL A 90 -8.02 -4.75 8.80
C VAL A 90 -9.32 -5.54 9.01
N ASP A 91 -9.45 -6.32 10.08
CA ASP A 91 -10.62 -7.15 10.38
C ASP A 91 -11.92 -6.34 10.42
N GLY A 92 -11.91 -5.17 11.08
CA GLY A 92 -13.07 -4.28 11.12
C GLY A 92 -13.47 -3.75 9.73
N GLU A 93 -12.48 -3.47 8.88
CA GLU A 93 -12.68 -2.97 7.53
C GLU A 93 -13.21 -4.06 6.59
N SER A 94 -12.67 -5.28 6.69
CA SER A 94 -13.14 -6.43 5.90
C SER A 94 -14.61 -6.76 6.19
N ARG A 95 -15.00 -6.77 7.47
CA ARG A 95 -16.39 -6.98 7.87
C ARG A 95 -17.32 -5.87 7.34
N ARG A 96 -16.90 -4.61 7.45
CA ARG A 96 -17.68 -3.47 6.97
C ARG A 96 -17.92 -3.55 5.46
N ARG A 97 -16.94 -4.04 4.70
CA ARG A 97 -17.03 -4.20 3.24
C ARG A 97 -17.64 -5.52 2.80
N GLY A 98 -17.99 -6.42 3.72
CA GLY A 98 -18.49 -7.75 3.41
C GLY A 98 -17.50 -8.61 2.64
N ILE A 99 -16.20 -8.54 3.01
CA ILE A 99 -15.12 -9.29 2.37
C ILE A 99 -14.75 -10.47 3.26
N GLU A 100 -14.79 -11.67 2.70
CA GLU A 100 -14.27 -12.88 3.33
C GLU A 100 -12.75 -12.90 3.22
N VAL A 101 -12.06 -12.99 4.36
CA VAL A 101 -10.59 -13.07 4.41
C VAL A 101 -10.18 -14.48 4.79
N GLU A 102 -9.49 -15.15 3.88
CA GLU A 102 -8.96 -16.50 4.06
C GLU A 102 -7.45 -16.47 4.23
N THR A 103 -6.92 -17.40 5.04
CA THR A 103 -5.48 -17.54 5.25
C THR A 103 -5.04 -18.97 4.96
N GLU A 104 -3.97 -19.12 4.17
CA GLU A 104 -3.32 -20.39 3.87
C GLU A 104 -1.85 -20.28 4.27
N LEU A 105 -1.58 -20.42 5.57
CA LEU A 105 -0.25 -20.23 6.13
C LEU A 105 0.53 -21.54 6.16
N SER A 106 1.72 -21.54 5.54
CA SER A 106 2.63 -22.69 5.59
C SER A 106 3.14 -22.91 7.00
N ALA A 107 3.08 -24.13 7.49
CA ALA A 107 3.68 -24.52 8.77
C ALA A 107 5.21 -24.51 8.75
N VAL A 108 5.80 -24.48 7.55
CA VAL A 108 7.25 -24.52 7.35
C VAL A 108 7.66 -23.32 6.50
N LEU A 109 8.14 -22.26 7.15
CA LEU A 109 8.75 -21.11 6.50
C LEU A 109 10.19 -20.92 6.96
N PRO A 110 11.08 -20.41 6.10
CA PRO A 110 12.38 -19.94 6.56
C PRO A 110 12.19 -18.71 7.47
N ALA A 111 13.04 -18.59 8.50
CA ALA A 111 13.16 -17.35 9.22
C ALA A 111 13.66 -16.26 8.25
N VAL A 112 12.99 -15.11 8.23
CA VAL A 112 13.40 -13.95 7.44
C VAL A 112 13.98 -12.89 8.36
N SER A 113 14.87 -12.07 7.83
CA SER A 113 15.43 -10.92 8.56
C SER A 113 14.73 -9.66 8.07
N GLY A 114 14.10 -8.91 8.97
CA GLY A 114 13.33 -7.75 8.55
C GLY A 114 12.88 -6.83 9.67
N ASP A 115 12.38 -5.64 9.29
CA ASP A 115 11.65 -4.72 10.17
C ASP A 115 10.17 -5.08 10.13
N LYS A 116 9.65 -5.57 11.27
CA LYS A 116 8.26 -6.00 11.42
C LYS A 116 7.27 -4.91 11.00
N THR A 117 7.51 -3.65 11.37
CA THR A 117 6.62 -2.53 11.06
C THR A 117 6.56 -2.24 9.57
N GLN A 118 7.71 -2.29 8.88
CA GLN A 118 7.77 -2.07 7.44
C GLN A 118 7.10 -3.21 6.67
N LEU A 119 7.31 -4.46 7.09
CA LEU A 119 6.65 -5.61 6.46
C LEU A 119 5.13 -5.61 6.71
N GLN A 120 4.67 -5.22 7.90
CA GLN A 120 3.24 -4.97 8.13
C GLN A 120 2.69 -3.88 7.22
N GLN A 121 3.44 -2.80 6.97
CA GLN A 121 3.03 -1.76 6.03
C GLN A 121 2.89 -2.28 4.60
N VAL A 122 3.80 -3.15 4.14
CA VAL A 122 3.68 -3.84 2.84
C VAL A 122 2.37 -4.63 2.78
N LEU A 123 2.13 -5.49 3.77
CA LEU A 123 0.92 -6.31 3.83
C LEU A 123 -0.36 -5.47 3.85
N LEU A 124 -0.41 -4.42 4.66
CA LEU A 124 -1.56 -3.51 4.71
C LEU A 124 -1.80 -2.84 3.35
N ASN A 125 -0.75 -2.40 2.66
CA ASN A 125 -0.88 -1.81 1.33
C ASN A 125 -1.46 -2.81 0.31
N LEU A 126 -1.01 -4.07 0.33
CA LEU A 126 -1.51 -5.09 -0.59
C LEU A 126 -2.95 -5.50 -0.26
N VAL A 127 -3.24 -5.75 1.01
CA VAL A 127 -4.57 -6.18 1.49
C VAL A 127 -5.61 -5.08 1.23
N LEU A 128 -5.33 -3.83 1.59
CA LEU A 128 -6.25 -2.72 1.35
C LEU A 128 -6.46 -2.48 -0.15
N ASN A 129 -5.42 -2.63 -0.98
CA ASN A 129 -5.58 -2.54 -2.43
C ASN A 129 -6.50 -3.64 -2.99
N GLY A 130 -6.38 -4.88 -2.51
CA GLY A 130 -7.29 -5.97 -2.88
C GLY A 130 -8.73 -5.73 -2.41
N MET A 131 -8.92 -5.24 -1.18
CA MET A 131 -10.25 -4.88 -0.67
C MET A 131 -10.92 -3.78 -1.48
N GLU A 132 -10.16 -2.75 -1.87
CA GLU A 132 -10.64 -1.66 -2.70
C GLU A 132 -10.98 -2.11 -4.13
N ALA A 133 -10.18 -3.00 -4.71
CA ALA A 133 -10.45 -3.56 -6.04
C ALA A 133 -11.80 -4.30 -6.11
N MET A 134 -12.25 -4.85 -4.99
CA MET A 134 -13.53 -5.55 -4.89
C MET A 134 -14.73 -4.66 -4.55
N ALA A 135 -14.56 -3.34 -4.41
CA ALA A 135 -15.64 -2.43 -3.96
C ALA A 135 -16.90 -2.51 -4.82
N GLU A 136 -16.74 -2.66 -6.13
CA GLU A 136 -17.85 -2.75 -7.10
C GLU A 136 -18.30 -4.20 -7.38
N SER A 137 -17.58 -5.19 -6.84
CA SER A 137 -17.95 -6.61 -7.00
C SER A 137 -19.14 -6.96 -6.12
N PRO A 138 -20.01 -7.93 -6.52
CA PRO A 138 -21.07 -8.42 -5.64
C PRO A 138 -20.49 -8.96 -4.32
N ALA A 139 -21.10 -8.62 -3.17
CA ALA A 139 -20.59 -8.99 -1.85
C ALA A 139 -20.33 -10.50 -1.69
N ALA A 140 -21.23 -11.34 -2.22
CA ALA A 140 -21.08 -12.81 -2.17
C ALA A 140 -19.85 -13.37 -2.94
N LYS A 141 -19.14 -12.51 -3.69
CA LYS A 141 -17.95 -12.89 -4.46
C LYS A 141 -16.67 -12.23 -3.94
N ARG A 142 -16.75 -11.42 -2.88
CA ARG A 142 -15.61 -10.70 -2.34
C ARG A 142 -14.80 -11.61 -1.43
N ARG A 143 -13.69 -12.11 -1.93
CA ARG A 143 -12.76 -12.93 -1.17
C ARG A 143 -11.34 -12.42 -1.34
N LEU A 144 -10.64 -12.32 -0.22
CA LEU A 144 -9.21 -12.00 -0.15
C LEU A 144 -8.50 -13.19 0.49
N THR A 145 -7.55 -13.77 -0.21
CA THR A 145 -6.75 -14.90 0.30
C THR A 145 -5.32 -14.44 0.53
N VAL A 146 -4.79 -14.69 1.73
CA VAL A 146 -3.38 -14.46 2.05
C VAL A 146 -2.71 -15.81 2.26
N ARG A 147 -1.75 -16.12 1.39
CA ARG A 147 -0.99 -17.37 1.44
C ARG A 147 0.47 -17.09 1.77
N THR A 148 1.07 -17.94 2.61
CA THR A 148 2.51 -18.00 2.77
C THR A 148 3.02 -19.34 2.26
N SER A 149 4.17 -19.33 1.60
CA SER A 149 4.86 -20.52 1.10
C SER A 149 6.37 -20.30 1.16
N GLY A 150 7.13 -21.36 1.10
CA GLY A 150 8.59 -21.29 1.06
C GLY A 150 9.25 -22.63 1.36
N ASP A 151 10.54 -22.69 1.06
CA ASP A 151 11.42 -23.77 1.47
C ASP A 151 12.33 -23.24 2.61
N ARG A 152 12.64 -24.09 3.60
CA ARG A 152 13.48 -23.72 4.75
C ARG A 152 14.86 -23.16 4.34
N ASN A 153 15.33 -23.46 3.17
CA ASN A 153 16.69 -23.10 2.71
C ASN A 153 16.73 -21.93 1.71
N GLU A 154 15.59 -21.47 1.19
CA GLU A 154 15.57 -20.49 0.10
C GLU A 154 14.92 -19.16 0.49
N GLU A 155 13.68 -18.95 0.07
CA GLU A 155 12.94 -17.71 0.25
C GLU A 155 11.57 -18.00 0.87
N ALA A 156 11.09 -17.08 1.69
CA ALA A 156 9.70 -17.04 2.08
C ALA A 156 8.91 -16.20 1.07
N GLU A 157 7.78 -16.70 0.60
CA GLU A 157 6.85 -15.98 -0.28
C GLU A 157 5.56 -15.67 0.46
N VAL A 158 5.02 -14.48 0.23
CA VAL A 158 3.64 -14.12 0.57
C VAL A 158 2.90 -13.75 -0.70
N ALA A 159 1.68 -14.30 -0.84
CA ALA A 159 0.74 -13.96 -1.89
C ALA A 159 -0.54 -13.40 -1.28
N VAL A 160 -0.97 -12.23 -1.76
CA VAL A 160 -2.28 -11.62 -1.46
C VAL A 160 -3.09 -11.65 -2.74
N THR A 161 -4.18 -12.41 -2.74
CA THR A 161 -5.03 -12.65 -3.92
C THR A 161 -6.43 -12.11 -3.64
N ASP A 162 -6.97 -11.33 -4.57
CA ASP A 162 -8.34 -10.83 -4.54
C ASP A 162 -9.20 -11.47 -5.65
N THR A 163 -10.51 -11.37 -5.52
CA THR A 163 -11.49 -11.80 -6.52
C THR A 163 -12.14 -10.63 -7.26
N GLY A 164 -11.43 -9.50 -7.34
CA GLY A 164 -11.87 -8.30 -8.04
C GLY A 164 -11.80 -8.42 -9.57
N PRO A 165 -11.86 -7.31 -10.30
CA PRO A 165 -11.81 -7.29 -11.77
C PRO A 165 -10.44 -7.68 -12.35
N GLY A 166 -9.41 -7.78 -11.50
CA GLY A 166 -8.04 -8.08 -11.90
C GLY A 166 -7.31 -6.89 -12.52
N ILE A 167 -6.14 -7.19 -13.10
CA ILE A 167 -5.25 -6.19 -13.67
C ILE A 167 -5.13 -6.42 -15.17
N SER A 168 -5.29 -5.37 -15.96
CA SER A 168 -5.07 -5.42 -17.40
C SER A 168 -3.57 -5.53 -17.73
N ARG A 169 -3.22 -6.25 -18.81
CA ARG A 169 -1.83 -6.53 -19.18
C ARG A 169 -0.98 -5.29 -19.45
N ASP A 170 -1.57 -4.25 -19.97
CA ASP A 170 -0.93 -2.96 -20.25
C ASP A 170 -0.53 -2.19 -18.97
N ARG A 171 -1.20 -2.46 -17.84
CA ARG A 171 -0.95 -1.81 -16.56
C ARG A 171 0.09 -2.51 -15.70
N LEU A 172 0.27 -3.83 -15.88
CA LEU A 172 1.21 -4.65 -15.08
C LEU A 172 2.62 -4.04 -14.97
N PRO A 173 3.26 -3.57 -16.07
CA PRO A 173 4.62 -3.03 -15.99
C PRO A 173 4.75 -1.76 -15.15
N ARG A 174 3.65 -1.01 -14.99
CA ARG A 174 3.61 0.31 -14.35
C ARG A 174 3.03 0.30 -12.95
N LEU A 175 2.50 -0.82 -12.47
CA LEU A 175 1.80 -0.91 -11.18
C LEU A 175 2.62 -0.43 -9.99
N PHE A 176 3.92 -0.64 -10.04
CA PHE A 176 4.86 -0.26 -8.98
C PHE A 176 5.55 1.09 -9.24
N ASP A 177 5.18 1.80 -10.31
CA ASP A 177 5.69 3.15 -10.55
C ASP A 177 5.07 4.11 -9.53
N ALA A 178 5.89 5.01 -9.01
CA ALA A 178 5.39 6.04 -8.10
C ALA A 178 4.36 6.92 -8.82
N PHE A 179 3.25 7.21 -8.11
CA PHE A 179 2.12 8.00 -8.60
C PHE A 179 1.26 7.33 -9.69
N PHE A 180 1.53 6.09 -10.04
CA PHE A 180 0.65 5.36 -10.93
C PHE A 180 -0.59 4.88 -10.16
N THR A 181 -1.76 5.31 -10.61
CA THR A 181 -3.06 4.92 -10.03
C THR A 181 -4.15 4.92 -11.09
N THR A 182 -5.10 4.04 -10.94
CA THR A 182 -6.35 4.01 -11.72
C THR A 182 -7.53 4.50 -10.90
N LYS A 183 -7.31 4.85 -9.63
CA LYS A 183 -8.34 5.29 -8.68
C LYS A 183 -8.44 6.81 -8.75
N GLU A 184 -9.65 7.33 -8.77
CA GLU A 184 -9.92 8.78 -8.81
C GLU A 184 -9.26 9.53 -7.65
N TYR A 185 -9.24 8.90 -6.47
CA TYR A 185 -8.68 9.48 -5.24
C TYR A 185 -7.42 8.79 -4.75
N GLY A 186 -6.85 7.89 -5.53
CA GLY A 186 -5.64 7.15 -5.18
C GLY A 186 -4.36 7.96 -5.48
N MET A 187 -3.41 7.95 -4.55
CA MET A 187 -2.12 8.63 -4.78
C MET A 187 -1.14 7.84 -5.65
N GLY A 188 -1.36 6.54 -5.80
CA GLY A 188 -0.44 5.67 -6.55
C GLY A 188 0.92 5.49 -5.89
N LEU A 189 1.02 5.64 -4.55
CA LEU A 189 2.26 5.50 -3.80
C LEU A 189 2.35 4.20 -3.01
N GLY A 190 1.23 3.55 -2.67
CA GLY A 190 1.22 2.36 -1.82
C GLY A 190 2.06 1.21 -2.37
N LEU A 191 1.91 0.89 -3.65
CA LEU A 191 2.66 -0.20 -4.29
C LEU A 191 4.14 0.15 -4.50
N SER A 192 4.48 1.39 -4.83
CA SER A 192 5.88 1.83 -4.96
C SER A 192 6.61 1.82 -3.61
N ILE A 193 5.93 2.17 -2.51
CA ILE A 193 6.46 2.04 -1.15
C ILE A 193 6.65 0.57 -0.78
N ALA A 194 5.65 -0.28 -1.04
CA ALA A 194 5.76 -1.71 -0.81
C ALA A 194 6.98 -2.30 -1.54
N ARG A 195 7.19 -1.92 -2.80
CA ARG A 195 8.36 -2.32 -3.60
C ARG A 195 9.66 -1.85 -2.95
N SER A 196 9.77 -0.58 -2.59
CA SER A 196 10.97 -0.03 -1.95
C SER A 196 11.30 -0.74 -0.64
N ILE A 197 10.29 -1.06 0.18
CA ILE A 197 10.47 -1.81 1.43
C ILE A 197 10.97 -3.23 1.12
N ILE A 198 10.32 -3.97 0.23
CA ILE A 198 10.71 -5.35 -0.09
C ILE A 198 12.12 -5.40 -0.69
N GLU A 199 12.45 -4.48 -1.60
CA GLU A 199 13.80 -4.38 -2.18
C GLU A 199 14.87 -4.04 -1.12
N SER A 200 14.57 -3.18 -0.14
CA SER A 200 15.48 -2.87 0.98
C SER A 200 15.71 -4.07 1.92
N HIS A 201 14.78 -5.03 1.94
CA HIS A 201 14.91 -6.32 2.64
C HIS A 201 15.56 -7.42 1.78
N GLY A 202 16.06 -7.07 0.59
CA GLY A 202 16.70 -8.02 -0.34
C GLY A 202 15.74 -8.95 -1.07
N GLY A 203 14.44 -8.68 -0.98
CA GLY A 203 13.37 -9.41 -1.63
C GLY A 203 12.96 -8.84 -2.99
N ARG A 204 11.90 -9.39 -3.56
CA ARG A 204 11.25 -8.89 -4.78
C ARG A 204 9.74 -8.92 -4.63
N ILE A 205 9.05 -8.02 -5.34
CA ILE A 205 7.60 -7.94 -5.37
C ILE A 205 7.11 -7.84 -6.81
N TRP A 206 6.00 -8.53 -7.11
CA TRP A 206 5.37 -8.49 -8.44
C TRP A 206 3.86 -8.70 -8.34
N ALA A 207 3.17 -8.53 -9.44
CA ALA A 207 1.74 -8.79 -9.55
C ALA A 207 1.44 -9.65 -10.76
N GLU A 208 0.43 -10.49 -10.65
CA GLU A 208 -0.06 -11.39 -11.67
C GLU A 208 -1.58 -11.26 -11.81
N LYS A 209 -2.07 -11.52 -13.01
CA LYS A 209 -3.50 -11.73 -13.20
C LYS A 209 -3.85 -13.13 -12.73
N ASN A 210 -4.85 -13.24 -11.84
CA ASN A 210 -5.34 -14.56 -11.43
C ASN A 210 -6.18 -15.20 -12.55
N THR A 211 -6.05 -16.52 -12.74
CA THR A 211 -6.78 -17.28 -13.77
C THR A 211 -8.29 -17.29 -13.53
N ASP A 212 -8.70 -17.29 -12.26
CA ASP A 212 -10.11 -17.36 -11.84
C ASP A 212 -10.77 -15.98 -11.68
N GLY A 213 -10.11 -14.94 -12.18
CA GLY A 213 -10.47 -13.53 -11.98
C GLY A 213 -9.70 -12.91 -10.81
N GLY A 214 -9.64 -11.57 -10.77
CA GLY A 214 -8.90 -10.84 -9.74
C GLY A 214 -7.41 -10.72 -10.02
N ALA A 215 -6.65 -10.32 -8.99
CA ALA A 215 -5.22 -10.14 -9.04
C ALA A 215 -4.52 -10.86 -7.89
N ALA A 216 -3.28 -11.26 -8.11
CA ALA A 216 -2.39 -11.77 -7.09
C ALA A 216 -1.15 -10.87 -6.99
N PHE A 217 -0.93 -10.29 -5.83
CA PHE A 217 0.29 -9.58 -5.47
C PHE A 217 1.17 -10.50 -4.65
N ARG A 218 2.41 -10.66 -5.07
CA ARG A 218 3.36 -11.56 -4.42
C ARG A 218 4.63 -10.84 -4.06
N PHE A 219 5.24 -11.23 -2.94
CA PHE A 219 6.60 -10.84 -2.65
C PHE A 219 7.37 -11.99 -2.03
N THR A 220 8.70 -11.98 -2.20
CA THR A 220 9.61 -12.91 -1.54
C THR A 220 10.57 -12.16 -0.65
N LEU A 221 11.01 -12.85 0.42
CA LEU A 221 12.08 -12.41 1.30
C LEU A 221 13.12 -13.53 1.44
N PRO A 222 14.41 -13.22 1.40
CA PRO A 222 15.44 -14.22 1.55
C PRO A 222 15.49 -14.77 2.98
N ASN A 223 15.91 -16.02 3.12
CA ASN A 223 16.22 -16.62 4.41
C ASN A 223 17.28 -15.78 5.14
N ALA A 224 17.09 -15.55 6.44
CA ALA A 224 18.01 -14.77 7.29
C ALA A 224 19.46 -15.27 7.21
N ALA A 225 19.67 -16.58 7.23
CA ALA A 225 21.01 -17.17 7.12
C ALA A 225 21.69 -16.89 5.77
N ARG A 226 20.94 -16.69 4.70
CA ARG A 226 21.46 -16.35 3.37
C ARG A 226 21.85 -14.87 3.29
N LEU A 227 21.12 -13.98 3.93
CA LEU A 227 21.48 -12.57 4.03
C LEU A 227 22.78 -12.36 4.79
N GLU A 228 22.97 -13.05 5.90
CA GLU A 228 24.21 -12.98 6.70
C GLU A 228 25.42 -13.43 5.90
N ARG A 229 25.33 -14.53 5.16
CA ARG A 229 26.43 -15.02 4.29
C ARG A 229 26.77 -14.00 3.21
N ARG A 230 25.78 -13.40 2.53
CA ARG A 230 26.01 -12.42 1.47
C ARG A 230 26.62 -11.13 1.98
N ASN A 231 26.26 -10.70 3.18
CA ASN A 231 26.85 -9.53 3.83
C ASN A 231 28.30 -9.80 4.28
N SER A 232 28.60 -11.01 4.76
CA SER A 232 29.95 -11.44 5.14
C SER A 232 30.89 -11.52 3.93
N GLU A 233 30.41 -12.04 2.80
CA GLU A 233 31.18 -12.11 1.55
C GLU A 233 31.50 -10.72 0.99
N ASN A 234 30.56 -9.79 1.01
CA ASN A 234 30.76 -8.41 0.55
C ASN A 234 31.70 -7.61 1.48
N ALA A 235 31.71 -7.90 2.77
CA ALA A 235 32.61 -7.25 3.74
C ALA A 235 34.07 -7.74 3.63
N THR A 236 34.30 -8.89 2.98
CA THR A 236 35.65 -9.49 2.84
C THR A 236 36.37 -9.03 1.55
N VAL A 237 35.62 -8.39 0.62
CA VAL A 237 36.11 -7.95 -0.72
C VAL A 237 36.38 -6.44 -0.78
N GLY A 238 36.09 -5.68 0.26
CA GLY A 238 36.33 -4.24 0.40
C GLY A 238 37.52 -3.97 1.34
#